data_d4a5ece6e9441a5e310c444dbcc11a53
#
_entry.id   d4a5ece6e9441a5e310c444dbcc11a53
#
_cell.length_a   1.000
_cell.length_b   1.000
_cell.length_c   1.000
_cell.angle_alpha   90.00
_cell.angle_beta   90.00
_cell.angle_gamma   90.00
#
_symmetry.space_group_name_H-M   'P 1'
#
loop_
_entity.id
_entity.type
_entity.pdbx_description
1 polymer ?
#
loop_
_entity_poly.entity_id
_entity_poly.type
_entity_poly.pdbx_seq_one_letter_code
_entity_poly.pdbx_strand_id
1 'polypeptide(L)'
;ATPYSPAHWTSTHPVDSTLAYLQYTSGSTSAPKGVMVSHGNMTAQSRCITEAGCYDADSVTLSWMPHFHDYGLVKGIVQPAWIGRPAYLMSPLTFLKRPLRWLEAIQRYHVTHSGAPNFAYRRCVETIAAEDRARLDLSGWQVASCGAEPIAHDTIDRFAEAFAPAGFRREAFFPAYGMAEYTLLISLKRESVAPTVLSLDPATLERGVVSEAKAGIAPVRQVVGCGAPVGDTRVVIAHPETLSRCAVQQVGEIWLAGASTTQGYWNNPEETARTFGATLRDTGEGPFLRTGDLGFVRDGEVFVTGRLKDLLIVRGRNHYPQDIERTVEQSHRLCRGGGAAAFSVQD
;
A
#
# COMPACT_ATOMS: atom_id res chain seq x y z
N ALA A 1 3.92 -37.45 8.42
CA ALA A 1 4.97 -36.52 8.02
C ALA A 1 6.26 -36.96 8.72
N THR A 2 7.30 -37.26 7.96
CA THR A 2 8.64 -37.56 8.49
C THR A 2 9.16 -36.30 9.20
N PRO A 3 9.63 -36.39 10.45
CA PRO A 3 10.16 -35.20 11.12
C PRO A 3 11.40 -34.73 10.34
N TYR A 4 11.39 -33.46 9.94
CA TYR A 4 12.53 -32.81 9.29
C TYR A 4 13.71 -32.81 10.29
N SER A 5 14.85 -33.37 9.88
CA SER A 5 16.09 -33.33 10.67
C SER A 5 16.94 -32.15 10.17
N PRO A 6 17.36 -31.21 11.03
CA PRO A 6 18.29 -30.14 10.66
C PRO A 6 19.60 -30.66 10.01
N ALA A 7 19.99 -31.90 10.28
CA ALA A 7 21.16 -32.54 9.69
C ALA A 7 21.04 -32.78 8.17
N HIS A 8 19.85 -32.72 7.60
CA HIS A 8 19.62 -32.90 6.17
C HIS A 8 19.56 -31.55 5.42
N TRP A 9 19.67 -30.41 6.12
CA TRP A 9 19.70 -29.11 5.47
C TRP A 9 21.11 -28.79 4.94
N THR A 10 21.20 -28.49 3.66
CA THR A 10 22.44 -28.04 3.01
C THR A 10 22.28 -26.59 2.60
N SER A 11 23.19 -25.72 3.01
CA SER A 11 23.18 -24.34 2.55
C SER A 11 23.47 -24.26 1.05
N THR A 12 22.64 -23.59 0.30
CA THR A 12 22.85 -23.31 -1.13
C THR A 12 23.72 -22.08 -1.37
N HIS A 13 24.14 -21.39 -0.29
CA HIS A 13 24.93 -20.15 -0.34
C HIS A 13 24.39 -19.14 -1.37
N PRO A 14 23.12 -18.71 -1.26
CA PRO A 14 22.55 -17.77 -2.21
C PRO A 14 23.30 -16.43 -2.16
N VAL A 15 23.49 -15.82 -3.34
CA VAL A 15 23.99 -14.46 -3.48
C VAL A 15 22.81 -13.52 -3.71
N ASP A 16 23.04 -12.20 -3.63
CA ASP A 16 21.97 -11.20 -3.74
C ASP A 16 21.15 -11.33 -5.02
N SER A 17 21.76 -11.71 -6.14
CA SER A 17 21.05 -11.92 -7.42
C SER A 17 20.33 -13.25 -7.53
N THR A 18 20.51 -14.19 -6.57
CA THR A 18 19.80 -15.47 -6.60
C THR A 18 18.31 -15.25 -6.45
N LEU A 19 17.51 -15.85 -7.34
CA LEU A 19 16.04 -15.83 -7.26
C LEU A 19 15.57 -16.50 -5.96
N ALA A 20 14.80 -15.78 -5.16
CA ALA A 20 14.22 -16.29 -3.92
C ALA A 20 12.84 -16.91 -4.17
N TYR A 21 11.96 -16.19 -4.86
CA TYR A 21 10.62 -16.65 -5.21
C TYR A 21 10.02 -15.85 -6.37
N LEU A 22 8.91 -16.36 -6.89
CA LEU A 22 8.05 -15.65 -7.84
C LEU A 22 6.81 -15.15 -7.12
N GLN A 23 6.59 -13.83 -7.14
CA GLN A 23 5.36 -13.21 -6.69
C GLN A 23 4.44 -13.01 -7.87
N TYR A 24 3.36 -13.76 -7.92
CA TYR A 24 2.36 -13.56 -8.97
C TYR A 24 1.45 -12.38 -8.65
N THR A 25 1.31 -11.47 -9.62
CA THR A 25 0.38 -10.34 -9.54
C THR A 25 -0.90 -10.68 -10.29
N SER A 26 -2.05 -10.35 -9.71
CA SER A 26 -3.32 -10.41 -10.40
C SER A 26 -3.44 -9.22 -11.37
N GLY A 27 -2.84 -9.32 -12.55
CA GLY A 27 -3.00 -8.30 -13.59
C GLY A 27 -4.49 -8.09 -13.90
N SER A 28 -4.99 -6.87 -13.79
CA SER A 28 -6.43 -6.56 -13.97
C SER A 28 -6.92 -6.73 -15.40
N THR A 29 -6.04 -7.00 -16.37
CA THR A 29 -6.39 -7.09 -17.82
C THR A 29 -5.62 -8.16 -18.57
N SER A 30 -4.75 -8.95 -17.95
CA SER A 30 -3.89 -9.93 -18.62
C SER A 30 -3.58 -11.12 -17.72
N ALA A 31 -2.96 -12.15 -18.29
CA ALA A 31 -2.48 -13.29 -17.52
C ALA A 31 -1.59 -12.85 -16.33
N PRO A 32 -1.69 -13.54 -15.18
CA PRO A 32 -0.85 -13.22 -14.03
C PRO A 32 0.63 -13.23 -14.39
N LYS A 33 1.39 -12.23 -13.90
CA LYS A 33 2.82 -12.11 -14.14
C LYS A 33 3.59 -12.55 -12.90
N GLY A 34 4.58 -13.41 -13.08
CA GLY A 34 5.47 -13.83 -11.98
C GLY A 34 6.62 -12.84 -11.81
N VAL A 35 6.52 -11.98 -10.82
CA VAL A 35 7.59 -11.04 -10.45
C VAL A 35 8.76 -11.78 -9.82
N MET A 36 9.96 -11.60 -10.34
CA MET A 36 11.18 -12.28 -9.88
C MET A 36 11.82 -11.54 -8.71
N VAL A 37 11.59 -12.03 -7.51
CA VAL A 37 12.17 -11.45 -6.28
C VAL A 37 13.44 -12.18 -5.91
N SER A 38 14.56 -11.45 -5.76
CA SER A 38 15.85 -12.00 -5.37
C SER A 38 16.07 -11.94 -3.86
N HIS A 39 17.11 -12.66 -3.37
CA HIS A 39 17.55 -12.57 -1.98
C HIS A 39 18.01 -11.15 -1.61
N GLY A 40 18.68 -10.45 -2.52
CA GLY A 40 19.09 -9.05 -2.35
C GLY A 40 17.89 -8.12 -2.19
N ASN A 41 16.86 -8.29 -3.03
CA ASN A 41 15.61 -7.51 -2.90
C ASN A 41 14.95 -7.70 -1.53
N MET A 42 14.85 -8.97 -1.07
CA MET A 42 14.28 -9.28 0.25
C MET A 42 15.09 -8.63 1.39
N THR A 43 16.41 -8.72 1.32
CA THR A 43 17.32 -8.13 2.31
C THR A 43 17.18 -6.61 2.36
N ALA A 44 17.22 -5.94 1.20
CA ALA A 44 17.02 -4.49 1.10
C ALA A 44 15.66 -4.07 1.66
N GLN A 45 14.60 -4.77 1.24
CA GLN A 45 13.25 -4.49 1.68
C GLN A 45 13.07 -4.69 3.19
N SER A 46 13.60 -5.78 3.76
CA SER A 46 13.49 -6.04 5.20
C SER A 46 14.22 -5.00 6.04
N ARG A 47 15.36 -4.48 5.59
CA ARG A 47 16.03 -3.35 6.24
C ARG A 47 15.15 -2.10 6.23
N CYS A 48 14.63 -1.72 5.06
CA CYS A 48 13.73 -0.57 4.93
C CYS A 48 12.49 -0.68 5.82
N ILE A 49 11.87 -1.88 5.87
CA ILE A 49 10.69 -2.12 6.71
C ILE A 49 11.07 -2.03 8.21
N THR A 50 12.24 -2.55 8.60
CA THR A 50 12.70 -2.47 9.99
C THR A 50 12.83 -1.02 10.44
N GLU A 51 13.52 -0.21 9.64
CA GLU A 51 13.78 1.20 9.97
C GLU A 51 12.50 2.05 9.92
N ALA A 52 11.80 2.05 8.78
CA ALA A 52 10.62 2.88 8.58
C ALA A 52 9.40 2.41 9.38
N GLY A 53 9.30 1.11 9.66
CA GLY A 53 8.23 0.50 10.45
C GLY A 53 8.48 0.53 11.95
N CYS A 54 9.58 1.13 12.43
CA CYS A 54 9.91 1.27 13.85
C CYS A 54 9.97 -0.07 14.60
N TYR A 55 10.49 -1.11 13.96
CA TYR A 55 10.65 -2.40 14.60
C TYR A 55 11.80 -2.40 15.61
N ASP A 56 11.53 -2.92 16.80
CA ASP A 56 12.46 -2.99 17.93
C ASP A 56 12.45 -4.36 18.64
N ALA A 57 13.03 -4.39 19.85
CA ALA A 57 13.15 -5.59 20.67
C ALA A 57 11.79 -6.09 21.21
N ASP A 58 10.80 -5.23 21.32
CA ASP A 58 9.48 -5.51 21.90
C ASP A 58 8.42 -5.72 20.80
N SER A 59 8.82 -5.66 19.54
CA SER A 59 7.92 -5.77 18.42
C SER A 59 7.28 -7.15 18.31
N VAL A 60 5.95 -7.17 18.22
CA VAL A 60 5.12 -8.36 18.00
C VAL A 60 4.25 -8.11 16.78
N THR A 61 4.32 -9.00 15.80
CA THR A 61 3.56 -8.89 14.54
C THR A 61 2.34 -9.79 14.55
N LEU A 62 1.22 -9.30 14.02
CA LEU A 62 0.06 -10.12 13.67
C LEU A 62 -0.35 -9.84 12.23
N SER A 63 -0.54 -10.89 11.45
CA SER A 63 -1.03 -10.78 10.07
C SER A 63 -2.16 -11.78 9.80
N TRP A 64 -3.22 -11.30 9.18
CA TRP A 64 -4.27 -12.13 8.59
C TRP A 64 -4.28 -12.01 7.06
N MET A 65 -3.35 -11.24 6.48
CA MET A 65 -3.23 -11.09 5.04
C MET A 65 -2.86 -12.42 4.39
N PRO A 66 -3.41 -12.71 3.20
CA PRO A 66 -3.05 -13.93 2.47
C PRO A 66 -1.55 -14.00 2.22
N HIS A 67 -0.92 -15.11 2.57
CA HIS A 67 0.53 -15.29 2.39
C HIS A 67 0.98 -15.45 0.93
N PHE A 68 0.05 -15.64 -0.01
CA PHE A 68 0.30 -15.60 -1.45
C PHE A 68 0.27 -14.17 -2.03
N HIS A 69 -0.07 -13.17 -1.24
CA HIS A 69 0.06 -11.75 -1.54
C HIS A 69 1.35 -11.22 -0.89
N ASP A 70 2.09 -10.33 -1.58
CA ASP A 70 3.34 -9.74 -1.10
C ASP A 70 3.22 -9.14 0.31
N TYR A 71 2.13 -8.42 0.59
CA TYR A 71 1.86 -7.85 1.91
C TYR A 71 1.81 -8.92 3.00
N GLY A 72 1.10 -10.02 2.76
CA GLY A 72 1.01 -11.13 3.72
C GLY A 72 2.32 -11.91 3.86
N LEU A 73 3.02 -12.15 2.74
CA LEU A 73 4.29 -12.87 2.74
C LEU A 73 5.41 -12.05 3.37
N VAL A 74 5.69 -10.87 2.82
CA VAL A 74 6.86 -10.09 3.23
C VAL A 74 6.67 -9.52 4.63
N LYS A 75 5.57 -8.79 4.88
CA LYS A 75 5.36 -8.16 6.19
C LYS A 75 4.92 -9.14 7.27
N GLY A 76 4.12 -10.16 6.91
CA GLY A 76 3.54 -11.09 7.88
C GLY A 76 4.44 -12.26 8.26
N ILE A 77 5.36 -12.67 7.38
CA ILE A 77 6.21 -13.88 7.57
C ILE A 77 7.69 -13.53 7.50
N VAL A 78 8.13 -12.93 6.40
CA VAL A 78 9.57 -12.67 6.16
C VAL A 78 10.11 -11.65 7.16
N GLN A 79 9.42 -10.54 7.36
CA GLN A 79 9.87 -9.47 8.25
C GLN A 79 10.02 -9.91 9.71
N PRO A 80 9.05 -10.58 10.34
CA PRO A 80 9.24 -11.11 11.70
C PRO A 80 10.38 -12.12 11.80
N ALA A 81 10.56 -12.98 10.80
CA ALA A 81 11.67 -13.93 10.74
C ALA A 81 13.02 -13.21 10.60
N TRP A 82 13.09 -12.16 9.78
CA TRP A 82 14.28 -11.33 9.59
C TRP A 82 14.75 -10.68 10.89
N ILE A 83 13.84 -10.11 11.65
CA ILE A 83 14.17 -9.43 12.92
C ILE A 83 14.22 -10.39 14.13
N GLY A 84 13.86 -11.66 13.96
CA GLY A 84 13.82 -12.66 15.04
C GLY A 84 12.75 -12.34 16.10
N ARG A 85 11.59 -11.84 15.71
CA ARG A 85 10.51 -11.44 16.61
C ARG A 85 9.26 -12.29 16.47
N PRO A 86 8.40 -12.37 17.51
CA PRO A 86 7.17 -13.14 17.46
C PRO A 86 6.23 -12.67 16.35
N ALA A 87 5.62 -13.65 15.67
CA ALA A 87 4.57 -13.42 14.69
C ALA A 87 3.38 -14.34 14.94
N TYR A 88 2.19 -13.76 14.89
CA TYR A 88 0.93 -14.49 14.93
C TYR A 88 0.26 -14.42 13.57
N LEU A 89 -0.20 -15.56 13.08
CA LEU A 89 -0.88 -15.66 11.79
C LEU A 89 -2.34 -16.05 12.01
N MET A 90 -3.23 -15.34 11.32
CA MET A 90 -4.67 -15.60 11.32
C MET A 90 -5.12 -15.88 9.88
N SER A 91 -6.07 -16.80 9.69
CA SER A 91 -6.68 -17.00 8.38
C SER A 91 -7.47 -15.76 7.95
N PRO A 92 -7.38 -15.33 6.68
CA PRO A 92 -8.23 -14.25 6.13
C PRO A 92 -9.72 -14.50 6.37
N LEU A 93 -10.17 -15.74 6.25
CA LEU A 93 -11.56 -16.11 6.52
C LEU A 93 -11.98 -15.87 7.97
N THR A 94 -11.06 -15.97 8.92
CA THR A 94 -11.32 -15.68 10.34
C THR A 94 -11.67 -14.22 10.54
N PHE A 95 -10.91 -13.31 9.91
CA PHE A 95 -11.20 -11.88 9.89
C PHE A 95 -12.53 -11.60 9.18
N LEU A 96 -12.71 -12.13 7.96
CA LEU A 96 -13.90 -11.83 7.15
C LEU A 96 -15.21 -12.26 7.82
N LYS A 97 -15.19 -13.40 8.55
CA LYS A 97 -16.35 -13.88 9.31
C LYS A 97 -16.65 -13.06 10.55
N ARG A 98 -15.63 -12.60 11.27
CA ARG A 98 -15.77 -11.84 12.51
C ARG A 98 -14.56 -10.91 12.70
N PRO A 99 -14.62 -9.67 12.19
CA PRO A 99 -13.52 -8.69 12.27
C PRO A 99 -13.02 -8.43 13.69
N LEU A 100 -13.90 -8.50 14.69
CA LEU A 100 -13.54 -8.35 16.11
C LEU A 100 -12.39 -9.28 16.53
N ARG A 101 -12.29 -10.49 15.96
CA ARG A 101 -11.20 -11.44 16.29
C ARG A 101 -9.81 -10.91 15.99
N TRP A 102 -9.67 -10.05 14.99
CA TRP A 102 -8.40 -9.39 14.70
C TRP A 102 -7.99 -8.47 15.86
N LEU A 103 -8.90 -7.65 16.35
CA LEU A 103 -8.65 -6.69 17.43
C LEU A 103 -8.50 -7.43 18.79
N GLU A 104 -9.28 -8.46 19.05
CA GLU A 104 -9.13 -9.36 20.20
C GLU A 104 -7.73 -10.00 20.22
N ALA A 105 -7.21 -10.42 19.06
CA ALA A 105 -5.88 -11.00 18.95
C ALA A 105 -4.76 -9.95 19.15
N ILE A 106 -4.95 -8.71 18.67
CA ILE A 106 -4.03 -7.60 18.93
C ILE A 106 -3.88 -7.39 20.43
N GLN A 107 -4.97 -7.29 21.16
CA GLN A 107 -4.95 -7.16 22.63
C GLN A 107 -4.32 -8.39 23.29
N ARG A 108 -4.81 -9.59 22.96
CA ARG A 108 -4.40 -10.84 23.61
C ARG A 108 -2.91 -11.13 23.53
N TYR A 109 -2.30 -10.82 22.40
CA TYR A 109 -0.90 -11.12 22.12
C TYR A 109 0.02 -9.90 22.23
N HIS A 110 -0.50 -8.78 22.76
CA HIS A 110 0.23 -7.50 22.90
C HIS A 110 0.90 -7.09 21.58
N VAL A 111 0.13 -7.16 20.49
CA VAL A 111 0.63 -6.89 19.14
C VAL A 111 0.92 -5.42 18.98
N THR A 112 2.13 -5.10 18.56
CA THR A 112 2.56 -3.73 18.25
C THR A 112 2.42 -3.39 16.77
N HIS A 113 2.55 -4.39 15.88
CA HIS A 113 2.57 -4.25 14.44
C HIS A 113 1.51 -5.14 13.77
N SER A 114 0.51 -4.53 13.21
CA SER A 114 -0.48 -5.21 12.37
C SER A 114 -0.95 -4.25 11.29
N GLY A 115 -1.56 -4.76 10.23
CA GLY A 115 -2.07 -3.90 9.19
C GLY A 115 -2.98 -4.62 8.22
N ALA A 116 -3.67 -3.83 7.43
CA ALA A 116 -4.66 -4.33 6.50
C ALA A 116 -4.94 -3.28 5.40
N PRO A 117 -5.63 -3.65 4.32
CA PRO A 117 -6.22 -2.70 3.39
C PRO A 117 -7.30 -1.84 4.05
N ASN A 118 -7.61 -0.71 3.41
CA ASN A 118 -8.58 0.28 3.88
C ASN A 118 -9.96 -0.32 4.22
N PHE A 119 -10.44 -1.27 3.38
CA PHE A 119 -11.74 -1.91 3.59
C PHE A 119 -11.86 -2.61 4.96
N ALA A 120 -10.76 -3.13 5.48
CA ALA A 120 -10.77 -3.88 6.73
C ALA A 120 -11.01 -2.97 7.94
N TYR A 121 -10.39 -1.81 7.96
CA TYR A 121 -10.62 -0.79 8.98
C TYR A 121 -12.07 -0.30 8.95
N ARG A 122 -12.58 0.02 7.74
CA ARG A 122 -13.99 0.38 7.54
C ARG A 122 -14.93 -0.72 8.05
N ARG A 123 -14.64 -2.00 7.70
CA ARG A 123 -15.45 -3.13 8.13
C ARG A 123 -15.49 -3.28 9.66
N CYS A 124 -14.37 -3.05 10.35
CA CYS A 124 -14.34 -3.05 11.82
C CYS A 124 -15.29 -1.99 12.41
N VAL A 125 -15.28 -0.78 11.87
CA VAL A 125 -16.17 0.31 12.29
C VAL A 125 -17.66 -0.06 12.07
N GLU A 126 -17.96 -0.65 10.92
CA GLU A 126 -19.32 -0.94 10.51
C GLU A 126 -19.96 -2.15 11.22
N THR A 127 -19.12 -3.14 11.63
CA THR A 127 -19.64 -4.42 12.10
C THR A 127 -19.40 -4.72 13.58
N ILE A 128 -18.48 -4.03 14.24
CA ILE A 128 -18.20 -4.25 15.65
C ILE A 128 -19.07 -3.31 16.50
N ALA A 129 -19.85 -3.87 17.41
CA ALA A 129 -20.73 -3.10 18.29
C ALA A 129 -19.92 -2.22 19.27
N ALA A 130 -20.51 -1.09 19.71
CA ALA A 130 -19.84 -0.17 20.62
C ALA A 130 -19.44 -0.83 21.95
N GLU A 131 -20.28 -1.72 22.47
CA GLU A 131 -20.04 -2.46 23.71
C GLU A 131 -18.81 -3.40 23.57
N ASP A 132 -18.62 -4.02 22.40
CA ASP A 132 -17.46 -4.87 22.14
C ASP A 132 -16.18 -4.03 21.98
N ARG A 133 -16.30 -2.85 21.33
CA ARG A 133 -15.15 -1.92 21.21
C ARG A 133 -14.66 -1.44 22.57
N ALA A 134 -15.60 -1.11 23.48
CA ALA A 134 -15.28 -0.62 24.83
C ALA A 134 -14.56 -1.65 25.72
N ARG A 135 -14.56 -2.94 25.34
CA ARG A 135 -13.86 -4.02 26.06
C ARG A 135 -12.44 -4.26 25.56
N LEU A 136 -12.07 -3.63 24.45
CA LEU A 136 -10.74 -3.79 23.85
C LEU A 136 -9.72 -2.85 24.50
N ASP A 137 -8.47 -3.29 24.52
CA ASP A 137 -7.30 -2.45 24.75
C ASP A 137 -6.37 -2.52 23.53
N LEU A 138 -6.34 -1.44 22.77
CA LEU A 138 -5.52 -1.26 21.57
C LEU A 138 -4.38 -0.24 21.78
N SER A 139 -4.12 0.16 23.04
CA SER A 139 -3.12 1.19 23.38
C SER A 139 -1.71 0.78 22.98
N GLY A 140 -1.43 -0.55 22.98
CA GLY A 140 -0.15 -1.11 22.56
C GLY A 140 0.04 -1.23 21.04
N TRP A 141 -1.00 -0.98 20.23
CA TRP A 141 -0.89 -1.06 18.77
C TRP A 141 -0.22 0.19 18.21
N GLN A 142 1.07 0.07 17.89
CA GLN A 142 1.93 1.19 17.48
C GLN A 142 1.88 1.46 15.99
N VAL A 143 1.87 0.39 15.16
CA VAL A 143 1.92 0.48 13.70
C VAL A 143 0.75 -0.26 13.07
N ALA A 144 -0.31 0.49 12.78
CA ALA A 144 -1.50 0.05 12.04
C ALA A 144 -1.33 0.42 10.55
N SER A 145 -0.56 -0.38 9.81
CA SER A 145 -0.30 -0.05 8.40
C SER A 145 -1.55 -0.22 7.54
N CYS A 146 -1.77 0.74 6.64
CA CYS A 146 -2.89 0.76 5.71
C CYS A 146 -2.38 0.97 4.29
N GLY A 147 -2.68 0.04 3.36
CA GLY A 147 -2.21 0.08 1.98
C GLY A 147 -2.81 -1.02 1.12
N ALA A 148 -2.19 -1.30 -0.02
CA ALA A 148 -2.63 -2.25 -1.04
C ALA A 148 -3.93 -1.88 -1.79
N GLU A 149 -4.60 -0.81 -1.41
CA GLU A 149 -5.74 -0.20 -2.11
C GLU A 149 -5.79 1.30 -1.80
N PRO A 150 -6.58 2.11 -2.53
CA PRO A 150 -6.75 3.53 -2.22
C PRO A 150 -7.21 3.76 -0.77
N ILE A 151 -6.51 4.66 -0.07
CA ILE A 151 -6.77 4.95 1.33
C ILE A 151 -7.75 6.12 1.44
N ALA A 152 -8.90 5.89 2.05
CA ALA A 152 -9.89 6.92 2.28
C ALA A 152 -9.66 7.61 3.63
N HIS A 153 -9.60 8.95 3.64
CA HIS A 153 -9.36 9.73 4.86
C HIS A 153 -10.44 9.49 5.91
N ASP A 154 -11.71 9.37 5.50
CA ASP A 154 -12.82 9.11 6.41
C ASP A 154 -12.74 7.74 7.08
N THR A 155 -12.09 6.76 6.45
CA THR A 155 -11.81 5.46 7.11
C THR A 155 -10.85 5.63 8.27
N ILE A 156 -9.78 6.41 8.09
CA ILE A 156 -8.81 6.70 9.15
C ILE A 156 -9.49 7.41 10.32
N ASP A 157 -10.23 8.47 10.02
CA ASP A 157 -10.86 9.31 11.04
C ASP A 157 -11.93 8.53 11.82
N ARG A 158 -12.83 7.83 11.11
CA ARG A 158 -13.89 7.02 11.72
C ARG A 158 -13.36 5.84 12.55
N PHE A 159 -12.27 5.21 12.10
CA PHE A 159 -11.66 4.12 12.87
C PHE A 159 -11.00 4.67 14.14
N ALA A 160 -10.22 5.75 14.02
CA ALA A 160 -9.57 6.38 15.17
C ALA A 160 -10.61 6.85 16.22
N GLU A 161 -11.69 7.50 15.78
CA GLU A 161 -12.78 7.91 16.66
C GLU A 161 -13.48 6.71 17.32
N ALA A 162 -13.85 5.71 16.53
CA ALA A 162 -14.60 4.54 17.01
C ALA A 162 -13.82 3.70 18.04
N PHE A 163 -12.47 3.66 17.93
CA PHE A 163 -11.60 2.87 18.80
C PHE A 163 -10.75 3.72 19.75
N ALA A 164 -10.95 5.04 19.81
CA ALA A 164 -10.34 5.90 20.83
C ALA A 164 -10.63 5.45 22.27
N PRO A 165 -11.88 5.01 22.63
CA PRO A 165 -12.16 4.47 23.95
C PRO A 165 -11.38 3.19 24.27
N ALA A 166 -10.93 2.45 23.25
CA ALA A 166 -10.06 1.28 23.37
C ALA A 166 -8.56 1.65 23.39
N GLY A 167 -8.20 2.92 23.47
CA GLY A 167 -6.83 3.39 23.49
C GLY A 167 -6.13 3.47 22.12
N PHE A 168 -6.85 3.24 21.00
CA PHE A 168 -6.26 3.40 19.68
C PHE A 168 -5.96 4.87 19.36
N ARG A 169 -4.75 5.16 18.92
CA ARG A 169 -4.30 6.51 18.60
C ARG A 169 -4.28 6.72 17.07
N ARG A 170 -4.74 7.88 16.61
CA ARG A 170 -4.75 8.23 15.17
C ARG A 170 -3.34 8.20 14.57
N GLU A 171 -2.33 8.54 15.35
CA GLU A 171 -0.91 8.50 14.99
C GLU A 171 -0.41 7.07 14.73
N ALA A 172 -1.08 6.06 15.28
CA ALA A 172 -0.78 4.65 15.02
C ALA A 172 -1.17 4.19 13.61
N PHE A 173 -1.99 4.95 12.87
CA PHE A 173 -2.21 4.70 11.44
C PHE A 173 -0.96 5.01 10.63
N PHE A 174 -0.52 4.04 9.84
CA PHE A 174 0.62 4.14 8.94
C PHE A 174 0.16 3.90 7.49
N PRO A 175 -0.34 4.93 6.80
CA PRO A 175 -0.55 4.88 5.37
C PRO A 175 0.74 4.47 4.65
N ALA A 176 0.60 3.55 3.68
CA ALA A 176 1.70 2.95 2.96
C ALA A 176 1.38 2.80 1.48
N TYR A 177 2.39 2.94 0.64
CA TYR A 177 2.32 2.59 -0.76
C TYR A 177 3.36 1.52 -1.08
N GLY A 178 2.96 0.55 -1.89
CA GLY A 178 3.82 -0.55 -2.28
C GLY A 178 3.27 -1.38 -3.42
N MET A 179 4.12 -2.23 -4.00
CA MET A 179 3.77 -3.16 -5.07
C MET A 179 4.78 -4.31 -5.15
N ALA A 180 4.37 -5.42 -5.76
CA ALA A 180 5.20 -6.61 -5.88
C ALA A 180 6.46 -6.37 -6.72
N GLU A 181 6.40 -5.55 -7.77
CA GLU A 181 7.52 -5.20 -8.63
C GLU A 181 8.62 -4.41 -7.90
N TYR A 182 8.30 -3.85 -6.73
CA TYR A 182 9.24 -3.24 -5.80
C TYR A 182 9.40 -4.05 -4.52
N THR A 183 9.24 -5.36 -4.60
CA THR A 183 9.23 -6.34 -3.51
C THR A 183 8.03 -6.19 -2.57
N LEU A 184 7.80 -5.00 -1.99
CA LEU A 184 6.62 -4.62 -1.23
C LEU A 184 6.52 -3.10 -1.04
N LEU A 185 7.29 -2.54 -0.10
CA LEU A 185 7.12 -1.18 0.44
C LEU A 185 7.93 -0.16 -0.33
N ILE A 186 7.28 0.89 -0.80
CA ILE A 186 7.88 2.04 -1.49
C ILE A 186 7.96 3.23 -0.55
N SER A 187 6.84 3.55 0.11
CA SER A 187 6.77 4.66 1.06
C SER A 187 5.91 4.32 2.26
N LEU A 188 6.20 4.96 3.38
CA LEU A 188 5.51 4.76 4.64
C LEU A 188 5.45 6.08 5.41
N LYS A 189 4.35 6.30 6.12
CA LYS A 189 4.21 7.41 7.06
C LYS A 189 5.29 7.33 8.15
N ARG A 190 5.83 8.47 8.55
CA ARG A 190 6.79 8.55 9.65
C ARG A 190 6.13 8.35 11.00
N GLU A 191 6.89 7.84 11.95
CA GLU A 191 6.45 7.68 13.34
C GLU A 191 6.05 9.01 13.97
N SER A 192 5.17 8.94 14.98
CA SER A 192 4.74 10.07 15.83
C SER A 192 4.08 11.25 15.12
N VAL A 193 3.80 11.14 13.83
CA VAL A 193 3.06 12.14 13.06
C VAL A 193 1.69 11.58 12.67
N ALA A 194 0.64 12.38 12.75
CA ALA A 194 -0.66 11.97 12.22
C ALA A 194 -0.60 11.83 10.69
N PRO A 195 -1.42 10.93 10.08
CA PRO A 195 -1.50 10.83 8.63
C PRO A 195 -1.83 12.17 7.96
N THR A 196 -1.05 12.52 6.94
CA THR A 196 -1.27 13.73 6.15
C THR A 196 -2.48 13.55 5.24
N VAL A 197 -3.36 14.54 5.21
CA VAL A 197 -4.50 14.57 4.28
C VAL A 197 -4.53 15.93 3.58
N LEU A 198 -4.47 15.92 2.27
CA LEU A 198 -4.56 17.13 1.45
C LEU A 198 -5.97 17.32 0.92
N SER A 199 -6.47 18.53 1.05
CA SER A 199 -7.75 18.99 0.46
C SER A 199 -7.46 19.63 -0.90
N LEU A 200 -7.72 18.93 -1.99
CA LEU A 200 -7.40 19.37 -3.34
C LEU A 200 -8.65 19.83 -4.10
N ASP A 201 -8.45 20.78 -5.02
CA ASP A 201 -9.45 21.19 -5.99
C ASP A 201 -9.62 20.10 -7.07
N PRO A 202 -10.80 19.45 -7.16
CA PRO A 202 -11.02 18.37 -8.13
C PRO A 202 -10.87 18.85 -9.57
N ALA A 203 -11.29 20.08 -9.89
CA ALA A 203 -11.26 20.59 -11.25
C ALA A 203 -9.85 20.83 -11.78
N THR A 204 -8.89 21.18 -10.92
CA THR A 204 -7.48 21.25 -11.29
C THR A 204 -6.85 19.87 -11.36
N LEU A 205 -7.22 18.97 -10.44
CA LEU A 205 -6.70 17.61 -10.41
C LEU A 205 -7.13 16.80 -11.65
N GLU A 206 -8.34 17.01 -12.18
CA GLU A 206 -8.81 16.46 -13.47
C GLU A 206 -7.92 16.90 -14.66
N ARG A 207 -7.24 18.02 -14.54
CA ARG A 207 -6.26 18.50 -15.54
C ARG A 207 -4.81 18.12 -15.22
N GLY A 208 -4.61 17.26 -14.23
CA GLY A 208 -3.28 16.81 -13.80
C GLY A 208 -2.51 17.86 -12.98
N VAL A 209 -3.20 18.86 -12.41
CA VAL A 209 -2.56 19.92 -11.60
C VAL A 209 -2.98 19.79 -10.14
N VAL A 210 -2.00 19.77 -9.25
CA VAL A 210 -2.18 19.71 -7.79
C VAL A 210 -2.34 21.13 -7.25
N SER A 211 -3.54 21.48 -6.81
CA SER A 211 -3.79 22.73 -6.09
C SER A 211 -4.71 22.49 -4.89
N GLU A 212 -4.52 23.25 -3.83
CA GLU A 212 -5.40 23.19 -2.67
C GLU A 212 -6.79 23.74 -3.00
N ALA A 213 -7.79 23.09 -2.44
CA ALA A 213 -9.15 23.59 -2.48
C ALA A 213 -9.25 24.87 -1.65
N LYS A 214 -9.97 25.86 -2.15
CA LYS A 214 -10.25 27.08 -1.38
C LYS A 214 -11.20 26.77 -0.24
N ALA A 215 -10.90 27.29 0.94
CA ALA A 215 -11.72 27.09 2.12
C ALA A 215 -13.18 27.52 1.87
N GLY A 216 -14.13 26.65 2.26
CA GLY A 216 -15.56 26.88 2.07
C GLY A 216 -16.11 26.69 0.66
N ILE A 217 -15.30 26.26 -0.31
CA ILE A 217 -15.74 25.96 -1.67
C ILE A 217 -15.75 24.44 -1.88
N ALA A 218 -16.93 23.89 -2.11
CA ALA A 218 -17.13 22.49 -2.53
C ALA A 218 -17.22 22.41 -4.07
N PRO A 219 -16.85 21.28 -4.71
CA PRO A 219 -16.40 20.03 -4.12
C PRO A 219 -14.90 20.03 -3.74
N VAL A 220 -14.51 19.17 -2.80
CA VAL A 220 -13.13 18.95 -2.36
C VAL A 220 -12.76 17.48 -2.51
N ARG A 221 -11.59 17.18 -3.05
CA ARG A 221 -11.02 15.83 -3.05
C ARG A 221 -9.98 15.70 -1.96
N GLN A 222 -10.24 14.79 -1.02
CA GLN A 222 -9.26 14.43 0.01
C GLN A 222 -8.32 13.35 -0.50
N VAL A 223 -7.01 13.57 -0.38
CA VAL A 223 -5.99 12.60 -0.77
C VAL A 223 -5.07 12.35 0.43
N VAL A 224 -4.92 11.09 0.79
CA VAL A 224 -4.08 10.67 1.93
C VAL A 224 -2.63 10.50 1.47
N GLY A 225 -1.70 11.07 2.21
CA GLY A 225 -0.27 10.87 2.01
C GLY A 225 0.14 9.45 2.42
N CYS A 226 0.92 8.80 1.58
CA CYS A 226 1.46 7.46 1.84
C CYS A 226 2.87 7.52 2.48
N GLY A 227 3.23 8.68 3.02
CA GLY A 227 4.51 8.91 3.67
C GLY A 227 5.70 9.09 2.74
N ALA A 228 6.88 9.19 3.33
CA ALA A 228 8.13 9.37 2.60
C ALA A 228 8.63 8.06 1.97
N PRO A 229 9.35 8.11 0.85
CA PRO A 229 10.08 6.96 0.31
C PRO A 229 11.01 6.35 1.37
N VAL A 230 11.07 5.00 1.41
CA VAL A 230 11.86 4.28 2.42
C VAL A 230 13.24 3.88 1.89
N GLY A 231 14.25 3.86 2.75
CA GLY A 231 15.61 3.44 2.43
C GLY A 231 16.23 4.25 1.29
N ASP A 232 16.73 3.56 0.26
CA ASP A 232 17.33 4.15 -0.94
C ASP A 232 16.32 4.39 -2.08
N THR A 233 15.03 4.27 -1.80
CA THR A 233 13.96 4.44 -2.79
C THR A 233 13.97 5.84 -3.39
N ARG A 234 14.19 5.91 -4.69
CA ARG A 234 14.07 7.14 -5.47
C ARG A 234 12.72 7.17 -6.19
N VAL A 235 11.96 8.21 -5.95
CA VAL A 235 10.67 8.44 -6.61
C VAL A 235 10.80 9.58 -7.59
N VAL A 236 10.38 9.36 -8.84
CA VAL A 236 10.28 10.36 -9.88
C VAL A 236 8.84 10.40 -10.39
N ILE A 237 8.30 11.58 -10.56
CA ILE A 237 7.00 11.77 -11.21
C ILE A 237 7.26 12.09 -12.68
N ALA A 238 6.83 11.19 -13.57
CA ALA A 238 7.04 11.30 -15.01
C ALA A 238 5.73 11.50 -15.75
N HIS A 239 5.74 12.34 -16.77
CA HIS A 239 4.58 12.53 -17.64
C HIS A 239 4.35 11.25 -18.46
N PRO A 240 3.15 10.64 -18.43
CA PRO A 240 2.94 9.30 -19.00
C PRO A 240 3.22 9.19 -20.52
N GLU A 241 3.00 10.27 -21.27
CA GLU A 241 3.15 10.30 -22.74
C GLU A 241 4.54 10.80 -23.16
N THR A 242 4.98 11.93 -22.59
CA THR A 242 6.27 12.54 -22.98
C THR A 242 7.46 11.82 -22.36
N LEU A 243 7.24 11.06 -21.27
CA LEU A 243 8.25 10.36 -20.48
C LEU A 243 9.31 11.31 -19.90
N SER A 244 8.98 12.58 -19.75
CA SER A 244 9.84 13.61 -19.14
C SER A 244 9.41 13.84 -17.70
N ARG A 245 10.30 14.36 -16.86
CA ARG A 245 10.00 14.70 -15.47
C ARG A 245 8.86 15.74 -15.41
N CYS A 246 7.85 15.48 -14.59
CA CYS A 246 6.81 16.45 -14.30
C CYS A 246 7.34 17.66 -13.53
N ALA A 247 6.74 18.81 -13.76
CA ALA A 247 6.98 19.98 -12.93
C ALA A 247 6.39 19.77 -11.51
N VAL A 248 6.84 20.57 -10.56
CA VAL A 248 6.25 20.61 -9.22
C VAL A 248 4.74 20.91 -9.33
N GLN A 249 3.93 20.23 -8.53
CA GLN A 249 2.46 20.31 -8.55
C GLN A 249 1.78 19.73 -9.81
N GLN A 250 2.45 18.86 -10.54
CA GLN A 250 1.82 18.04 -11.58
C GLN A 250 1.65 16.60 -11.13
N VAL A 251 0.51 16.01 -11.51
CA VAL A 251 0.27 14.57 -11.42
C VAL A 251 0.92 13.88 -12.61
N GLY A 252 1.67 12.83 -12.36
CA GLY A 252 2.26 12.00 -13.38
C GLY A 252 2.33 10.53 -12.92
N GLU A 253 2.92 9.69 -13.74
CA GLU A 253 3.20 8.31 -13.38
C GLU A 253 4.34 8.27 -12.35
N ILE A 254 4.16 7.49 -11.30
CA ILE A 254 5.17 7.28 -10.27
C ILE A 254 6.21 6.30 -10.83
N TRP A 255 7.45 6.72 -10.95
CA TRP A 255 8.58 5.89 -11.36
C TRP A 255 9.53 5.70 -10.20
N LEU A 256 10.14 4.50 -10.12
CA LEU A 256 10.93 4.07 -8.96
C LEU A 256 12.31 3.57 -9.36
N ALA A 257 13.27 3.79 -8.49
CA ALA A 257 14.58 3.12 -8.52
C ALA A 257 15.04 2.87 -7.08
N GLY A 258 15.79 1.79 -6.85
CA GLY A 258 16.33 1.40 -5.55
C GLY A 258 16.60 -0.10 -5.48
N ALA A 259 17.23 -0.54 -4.42
CA ALA A 259 17.64 -1.94 -4.22
C ALA A 259 16.46 -2.93 -4.08
N SER A 260 15.28 -2.43 -3.74
CA SER A 260 14.05 -3.22 -3.69
C SER A 260 13.38 -3.45 -5.05
N THR A 261 13.85 -2.81 -6.14
CA THR A 261 13.37 -3.07 -7.51
C THR A 261 13.70 -4.50 -7.89
N THR A 262 12.68 -5.27 -8.27
CA THR A 262 12.82 -6.69 -8.60
C THR A 262 13.47 -6.91 -9.98
N GLN A 263 13.79 -8.17 -10.31
CA GLN A 263 14.52 -8.52 -11.53
C GLN A 263 13.65 -8.55 -12.80
N GLY A 264 12.37 -8.20 -12.70
CA GLY A 264 11.43 -8.24 -13.81
C GLY A 264 10.44 -9.39 -13.72
N TYR A 265 9.87 -9.78 -14.85
CA TYR A 265 8.84 -10.82 -14.95
C TYR A 265 9.39 -12.12 -15.52
N TRP A 266 9.10 -13.24 -14.87
CA TRP A 266 9.53 -14.57 -15.29
C TRP A 266 9.02 -14.90 -16.70
N ASN A 267 9.94 -15.30 -17.57
CA ASN A 267 9.67 -15.65 -18.98
C ASN A 267 8.92 -14.56 -19.78
N ASN A 268 9.07 -13.28 -19.40
CA ASN A 268 8.43 -12.16 -20.09
C ASN A 268 9.40 -10.99 -20.30
N PRO A 269 10.41 -11.12 -21.18
CA PRO A 269 11.45 -10.12 -21.38
C PRO A 269 10.94 -8.80 -21.95
N GLU A 270 9.93 -8.84 -22.83
CA GLU A 270 9.37 -7.64 -23.44
C GLU A 270 8.69 -6.76 -22.40
N GLU A 271 7.83 -7.36 -21.58
CA GLU A 271 7.16 -6.64 -20.49
C GLU A 271 8.15 -6.18 -19.42
N THR A 272 9.18 -6.98 -19.16
CA THR A 272 10.27 -6.60 -18.26
C THR A 272 10.97 -5.34 -18.76
N ALA A 273 11.39 -5.30 -20.02
CA ALA A 273 12.04 -4.13 -20.61
C ALA A 273 11.15 -2.89 -20.58
N ARG A 274 9.84 -3.06 -20.87
CA ARG A 274 8.86 -1.98 -20.87
C ARG A 274 8.63 -1.40 -19.47
N THR A 275 8.61 -2.25 -18.45
CA THR A 275 8.24 -1.87 -17.08
C THR A 275 9.46 -1.43 -16.26
N PHE A 276 10.61 -2.12 -16.39
CA PHE A 276 11.78 -1.91 -15.55
C PHE A 276 12.93 -1.14 -16.24
N GLY A 277 12.80 -0.87 -17.54
CA GLY A 277 13.83 -0.22 -18.35
C GLY A 277 13.53 1.24 -18.72
N ALA A 278 12.63 1.92 -17.99
CA ALA A 278 12.22 3.28 -18.35
C ALA A 278 13.34 4.30 -18.13
N THR A 279 13.48 5.24 -19.07
CA THR A 279 14.42 6.37 -18.98
C THR A 279 13.67 7.68 -19.21
N LEU A 280 14.03 8.71 -18.46
CA LEU A 280 13.51 10.06 -18.66
C LEU A 280 14.05 10.63 -19.99
N ARG A 281 13.16 11.09 -20.85
CA ARG A 281 13.55 11.63 -22.17
C ARG A 281 14.29 12.95 -22.13
N ASP A 282 14.02 13.76 -21.12
CA ASP A 282 14.65 15.07 -20.93
C ASP A 282 16.07 15.01 -20.39
N THR A 283 16.39 14.00 -19.57
CA THR A 283 17.69 13.88 -18.90
C THR A 283 18.48 12.64 -19.27
N GLY A 284 17.84 11.61 -19.85
CA GLY A 284 18.41 10.28 -20.06
C GLY A 284 18.60 9.48 -18.78
N GLU A 285 18.10 9.97 -17.63
CA GLU A 285 18.24 9.30 -16.34
C GLU A 285 17.39 8.02 -16.28
N GLY A 286 17.96 6.95 -15.73
CA GLY A 286 17.32 5.64 -15.57
C GLY A 286 18.34 4.53 -15.35
N PRO A 287 17.97 3.25 -15.37
CA PRO A 287 16.60 2.78 -15.59
C PRO A 287 15.69 2.99 -14.36
N PHE A 288 14.40 3.16 -14.64
CA PHE A 288 13.34 3.23 -13.63
C PHE A 288 12.30 2.12 -13.83
N LEU A 289 11.70 1.68 -12.74
CA LEU A 289 10.47 0.88 -12.73
C LEU A 289 9.27 1.81 -12.93
N ARG A 290 8.45 1.55 -13.93
CA ARG A 290 7.15 2.19 -14.15
C ARG A 290 6.08 1.48 -13.33
N THR A 291 5.42 2.20 -12.43
CA THR A 291 4.41 1.59 -11.56
C THR A 291 3.04 1.44 -12.23
N GLY A 292 2.75 2.28 -13.22
CA GLY A 292 1.41 2.44 -13.77
C GLY A 292 0.45 3.15 -12.82
N ASP A 293 0.92 3.60 -11.65
CA ASP A 293 0.13 4.39 -10.71
C ASP A 293 0.41 5.88 -10.92
N LEU A 294 -0.62 6.69 -10.83
CA LEU A 294 -0.55 8.14 -10.92
C LEU A 294 -0.44 8.76 -9.53
N GLY A 295 0.36 9.80 -9.44
CA GLY A 295 0.54 10.51 -8.17
C GLY A 295 1.43 11.74 -8.30
N PHE A 296 1.79 12.26 -7.16
CA PHE A 296 2.71 13.39 -7.02
C PHE A 296 3.50 13.28 -5.72
N VAL A 297 4.56 14.06 -5.59
CA VAL A 297 5.31 14.21 -4.35
C VAL A 297 5.13 15.63 -3.83
N ARG A 298 4.80 15.77 -2.54
CA ARG A 298 4.73 17.06 -1.86
C ARG A 298 5.33 16.94 -0.47
N ASP A 299 6.20 17.87 -0.11
CA ASP A 299 6.89 17.92 1.19
C ASP A 299 7.60 16.62 1.56
N GLY A 300 8.12 15.91 0.52
CA GLY A 300 8.79 14.62 0.65
C GLY A 300 7.87 13.42 0.85
N GLU A 301 6.55 13.58 0.84
CA GLU A 301 5.57 12.49 0.89
C GLU A 301 5.02 12.14 -0.49
N VAL A 302 4.73 10.86 -0.68
CA VAL A 302 4.10 10.32 -1.89
C VAL A 302 2.59 10.33 -1.73
N PHE A 303 1.90 10.86 -2.73
CA PHE A 303 0.43 10.87 -2.82
C PHE A 303 0.00 10.12 -4.07
N VAL A 304 -0.72 9.02 -3.90
CA VAL A 304 -1.25 8.21 -5.02
C VAL A 304 -2.65 8.69 -5.35
N THR A 305 -2.91 9.05 -6.60
CA THR A 305 -4.21 9.58 -7.04
C THR A 305 -5.06 8.55 -7.78
N GLY A 306 -4.45 7.52 -8.35
CA GLY A 306 -5.15 6.45 -9.08
C GLY A 306 -4.22 5.63 -9.95
N ARG A 307 -4.78 4.80 -10.83
CA ARG A 307 -4.03 4.02 -11.82
C ARG A 307 -4.16 4.61 -13.21
N LEU A 308 -3.07 4.64 -13.94
CA LEU A 308 -3.03 5.19 -15.30
C LEU A 308 -4.02 4.48 -16.24
N LYS A 309 -4.09 3.15 -16.18
CA LYS A 309 -4.97 2.33 -17.04
C LYS A 309 -6.45 2.37 -16.64
N ASP A 310 -6.75 2.72 -15.39
CA ASP A 310 -8.12 2.76 -14.87
C ASP A 310 -8.72 4.18 -15.02
N LEU A 311 -7.90 5.15 -15.44
CA LEU A 311 -8.32 6.53 -15.60
C LEU A 311 -9.38 6.66 -16.71
N LEU A 312 -10.51 7.25 -16.35
CA LEU A 312 -11.58 7.52 -17.30
C LEU A 312 -11.37 8.89 -17.93
N ILE A 313 -11.12 8.95 -19.23
CA ILE A 313 -10.91 10.22 -19.93
C ILE A 313 -12.21 10.60 -20.65
N VAL A 314 -12.90 11.61 -20.14
CA VAL A 314 -14.14 12.12 -20.74
C VAL A 314 -13.96 13.57 -21.14
N ARG A 315 -14.09 13.87 -22.43
CA ARG A 315 -13.92 15.22 -22.99
C ARG A 315 -12.61 15.91 -22.58
N GLY A 316 -11.50 15.11 -22.56
CA GLY A 316 -10.17 15.60 -22.21
C GLY A 316 -9.94 15.86 -20.71
N ARG A 317 -10.83 15.38 -19.83
CA ARG A 317 -10.66 15.44 -18.38
C ARG A 317 -10.46 14.06 -17.78
N ASN A 318 -9.61 13.98 -16.79
CA ASN A 318 -9.30 12.76 -16.07
C ASN A 318 -10.30 12.56 -14.93
N HIS A 319 -11.09 11.49 -14.99
CA HIS A 319 -11.97 11.08 -13.91
C HIS A 319 -11.43 9.80 -13.28
N TYR A 320 -11.29 9.83 -11.97
CA TYR A 320 -10.78 8.69 -11.21
C TYR A 320 -11.95 7.79 -10.81
N PRO A 321 -11.96 6.49 -11.17
CA PRO A 321 -13.05 5.57 -10.88
C PRO A 321 -13.51 5.61 -9.43
N GLN A 322 -12.56 5.63 -8.49
CA GLN A 322 -12.84 5.61 -7.06
C GLN A 322 -13.65 6.84 -6.57
N ASP A 323 -13.58 7.97 -7.25
CA ASP A 323 -14.35 9.17 -6.88
C ASP A 323 -15.83 9.00 -7.29
N ILE A 324 -16.06 8.38 -8.46
CA ILE A 324 -17.39 8.04 -8.97
C ILE A 324 -18.01 6.95 -8.09
N GLU A 325 -17.25 5.87 -7.84
CA GLU A 325 -17.65 4.75 -6.99
C GLU A 325 -18.05 5.22 -5.59
N ARG A 326 -17.24 6.09 -4.99
CA ARG A 326 -17.52 6.70 -3.68
C ARG A 326 -18.81 7.52 -3.70
N THR A 327 -19.06 8.28 -4.75
CA THR A 327 -20.30 9.06 -4.91
C THR A 327 -21.52 8.13 -4.96
N VAL A 328 -21.41 7.04 -5.72
CA VAL A 328 -22.49 6.01 -5.80
C VAL A 328 -22.69 5.33 -4.46
N GLU A 329 -21.63 4.92 -3.77
CA GLU A 329 -21.71 4.30 -2.44
C GLU A 329 -22.36 5.20 -1.39
N GLN A 330 -22.14 6.51 -1.48
CA GLN A 330 -22.73 7.49 -0.57
C GLN A 330 -24.20 7.81 -0.91
N SER A 331 -24.63 7.58 -2.15
CA SER A 331 -25.97 7.94 -2.62
C SER A 331 -27.07 7.07 -2.03
N HIS A 332 -26.80 5.79 -1.77
CA HIS A 332 -27.82 4.87 -1.23
C HIS A 332 -27.21 3.76 -0.37
N ARG A 333 -27.95 3.35 0.68
CA ARG A 333 -27.50 2.31 1.63
C ARG A 333 -27.20 0.96 0.99
N LEU A 334 -27.87 0.59 -0.09
CA LEU A 334 -27.63 -0.67 -0.82
C LEU A 334 -26.33 -0.65 -1.65
N CYS A 335 -25.79 0.53 -1.95
CA CYS A 335 -24.53 0.69 -2.69
C CYS A 335 -23.30 0.75 -1.76
N ARG A 336 -23.50 0.71 -0.44
CA ARG A 336 -22.42 0.79 0.54
C ARG A 336 -21.56 -0.48 0.54
N GLY A 337 -20.30 -0.36 0.88
CA GLY A 337 -19.43 -1.51 1.10
C GLY A 337 -18.70 -2.05 -0.14
N GLY A 338 -18.42 -1.21 -1.14
CA GLY A 338 -17.70 -1.62 -2.36
C GLY A 338 -18.63 -2.22 -3.42
N GLY A 339 -19.89 -1.83 -3.41
CA GLY A 339 -20.92 -2.30 -4.36
C GLY A 339 -20.98 -1.53 -5.69
N ALA A 340 -20.00 -0.67 -5.98
CA ALA A 340 -19.92 0.11 -7.21
C ALA A 340 -18.61 -0.13 -7.95
N ALA A 341 -18.65 -0.12 -9.28
CA ALA A 341 -17.47 -0.12 -10.14
C ALA A 341 -17.70 0.85 -11.30
N ALA A 342 -16.75 1.75 -11.54
CA ALA A 342 -16.78 2.71 -12.63
C ALA A 342 -15.73 2.35 -13.68
N PHE A 343 -16.16 2.17 -14.92
CA PHE A 343 -15.29 1.85 -16.06
C PHE A 343 -15.85 2.42 -17.35
N SER A 344 -14.98 2.62 -18.33
CA SER A 344 -15.39 3.04 -19.68
C SER A 344 -15.89 1.86 -20.51
N VAL A 345 -16.97 2.09 -21.24
CA VAL A 345 -17.45 1.17 -22.30
C VAL A 345 -17.18 1.84 -23.64
N GLN A 346 -16.56 1.12 -24.57
CA GLN A 346 -16.46 1.57 -25.95
C GLN A 346 -17.74 1.15 -26.68
N ASP A 347 -18.44 2.14 -27.26
CA ASP A 347 -19.58 1.89 -28.16
C ASP A 347 -19.11 1.36 -29.51
#